data_ba820d116e38e71727812e86af8e2b05
#
_entry.id   ba820d116e38e71727812e86af8e2b05
#
_cell.length_a   1.000
_cell.length_b   1.000
_cell.length_c   1.000
_cell.angle_alpha   90.00
_cell.angle_beta   90.00
_cell.angle_gamma   90.00
#
_symmetry.space_group_name_H-M   'P 1'
#
loop_
_entity.id
_entity.type
_entity.pdbx_description
1 polymer ?
#
loop_
_entity_poly.entity_id
_entity_poly.type
_entity_poly.pdbx_seq_one_letter_code
_entity_poly.pdbx_strand_id
1 'polypeptide(L)'
;MLRRALALLVILLALGGAAGAEVTPQLTLFQTEQDAQKHCPADTVVWLNLPSGVYHFKGQRWYAHTKSGAFVCKAEADQAGDRATKNGQ
;
A
#
# COMPACT_ATOMS: atom_id res chain seq x y z
N MET A 1 14.09 -28.22 40.05
CA MET A 1 12.83 -28.43 39.73
C MET A 1 11.98 -27.23 39.44
N LEU A 2 12.21 -26.26 39.83
CA LEU A 2 11.40 -25.13 39.61
C LEU A 2 11.70 -24.52 38.31
N ARG A 3 12.83 -24.74 37.84
CA ARG A 3 13.18 -24.11 36.62
C ARG A 3 12.11 -24.16 35.59
N ARG A 4 11.37 -25.14 35.57
CA ARG A 4 10.33 -25.21 34.58
C ARG A 4 9.62 -23.94 34.51
N ALA A 5 9.40 -23.29 35.42
CA ALA A 5 8.59 -22.11 35.46
C ALA A 5 9.10 -21.14 34.42
N LEU A 6 10.34 -21.03 34.31
CA LEU A 6 10.88 -20.10 33.41
C LEU A 6 10.43 -20.32 32.05
N ALA A 7 10.39 -21.44 31.64
CA ALA A 7 9.98 -21.72 30.33
C ALA A 7 8.80 -20.88 29.91
N LEU A 8 7.92 -20.77 30.73
CA LEU A 8 6.76 -20.03 30.44
C LEU A 8 6.97 -18.66 29.96
N LEU A 9 7.71 -17.98 30.64
CA LEU A 9 7.94 -16.64 30.34
C LEU A 9 8.30 -16.53 28.93
N VAL A 10 9.12 -17.26 28.55
CA VAL A 10 9.60 -17.22 27.22
C VAL A 10 8.47 -17.07 26.27
N ILE A 11 7.57 -17.88 26.35
CA ILE A 11 6.45 -17.81 25.53
C ILE A 11 5.85 -16.49 25.43
N LEU A 12 5.62 -15.92 26.44
CA LEU A 12 5.01 -14.64 26.47
C LEU A 12 5.67 -13.73 25.55
N LEU A 13 6.90 -13.69 25.62
CA LEU A 13 7.62 -12.81 24.81
C LEU A 13 7.25 -13.06 23.42
N ALA A 14 7.23 -14.22 23.07
CA ALA A 14 6.97 -14.56 21.72
C ALA A 14 5.71 -13.84 21.34
N LEU A 15 4.82 -13.85 22.17
CA LEU A 15 3.59 -13.21 21.92
C LEU A 15 3.79 -11.77 21.74
N GLY A 16 4.49 -11.23 22.58
CA GLY A 16 4.68 -9.82 22.53
C GLY A 16 5.15 -9.56 21.11
N GLY A 17 6.02 -10.38 20.67
CA GLY A 17 6.56 -10.16 19.36
C GLY A 17 5.45 -10.21 18.36
N ALA A 18 4.62 -11.14 18.49
CA ALA A 18 3.55 -11.30 17.55
C ALA A 18 2.72 -10.06 17.55
N ALA A 19 2.54 -9.53 18.67
CA ALA A 19 1.70 -8.37 18.76
C ALA A 19 2.26 -7.28 17.88
N GLY A 20 3.51 -7.25 17.72
CA GLY A 20 4.09 -6.19 16.96
C GLY A 20 3.95 -6.44 15.48
N ALA A 21 3.43 -7.57 15.14
CA ALA A 21 3.29 -7.88 13.76
C ALA A 21 2.10 -7.16 13.17
N GLU A 22 2.16 -5.88 13.12
CA GLU A 22 1.08 -5.16 12.51
C GLU A 22 1.22 -5.19 11.04
N VAL A 23 0.14 -5.37 10.37
CA VAL A 23 0.15 -5.40 8.94
C VAL A 23 0.06 -3.97 8.45
N THR A 24 1.10 -3.51 7.86
CA THR A 24 1.10 -2.18 7.29
C THR A 24 0.71 -2.31 5.84
N PRO A 25 -0.27 -1.57 5.39
CA PRO A 25 -0.70 -1.65 4.00
C PRO A 25 0.49 -1.26 3.14
N GLN A 26 0.70 -1.99 2.09
CA GLN A 26 1.79 -1.71 1.20
C GLN A 26 1.28 -1.26 -0.14
N LEU A 27 1.89 -0.23 -0.68
CA LEU A 27 1.55 0.25 -2.00
C LEU A 27 2.18 -0.70 -3.01
N THR A 28 1.37 -1.31 -3.83
CA THR A 28 1.85 -2.19 -4.88
C THR A 28 1.79 -1.45 -6.21
N LEU A 29 2.87 -1.51 -6.94
CA LEU A 29 2.99 -0.82 -8.22
C LEU A 29 2.78 -1.80 -9.36
N PHE A 30 1.92 -1.44 -10.30
CA PHE A 30 1.61 -2.30 -11.43
C PHE A 30 1.96 -1.60 -12.74
N GLN A 31 2.28 -2.38 -13.75
CA GLN A 31 2.61 -1.84 -15.06
C GLN A 31 1.39 -1.75 -15.96
N THR A 32 0.30 -2.42 -15.60
CA THR A 32 -0.92 -2.34 -16.39
C THR A 32 -2.10 -2.03 -15.48
N GLU A 33 -3.09 -1.39 -16.06
CA GLU A 33 -4.30 -1.07 -15.34
C GLU A 33 -5.02 -2.35 -14.95
N GLN A 34 -5.02 -3.35 -15.83
CA GLN A 34 -5.70 -4.61 -15.57
C GLN A 34 -5.12 -5.33 -14.36
N ASP A 35 -3.82 -5.34 -14.23
CA ASP A 35 -3.20 -6.03 -13.11
C ASP A 35 -3.54 -5.32 -11.80
N ALA A 36 -3.54 -4.00 -11.82
CA ALA A 36 -3.91 -3.25 -10.64
C ALA A 36 -5.38 -3.53 -10.28
N GLN A 37 -6.26 -3.55 -11.27
CA GLN A 37 -7.67 -3.78 -11.02
C GLN A 37 -7.92 -5.20 -10.46
N LYS A 38 -7.14 -6.18 -10.88
CA LYS A 38 -7.28 -7.53 -10.36
C LYS A 38 -6.85 -7.59 -8.91
N HIS A 39 -5.86 -6.79 -8.56
CA HIS A 39 -5.35 -6.74 -7.19
C HIS A 39 -6.38 -6.08 -6.26
N CYS A 40 -7.10 -5.10 -6.76
CA CYS A 40 -8.10 -4.40 -5.95
C CYS A 40 -9.40 -4.22 -6.75
N PRO A 41 -10.14 -5.31 -6.94
CA PRO A 41 -11.34 -5.29 -7.80
C PRO A 41 -12.43 -4.34 -7.36
N ALA A 42 -12.49 -4.01 -6.09
CA ALA A 42 -13.51 -3.12 -5.58
C ALA A 42 -13.03 -1.68 -5.41
N ASP A 43 -11.82 -1.39 -5.80
CA ASP A 43 -11.26 -0.06 -5.62
C ASP A 43 -11.05 0.60 -6.99
N THR A 44 -10.69 1.87 -6.95
CA THR A 44 -10.39 2.62 -8.16
C THR A 44 -8.90 2.53 -8.44
N VAL A 45 -8.55 2.25 -9.69
CA VAL A 45 -7.16 2.25 -10.09
C VAL A 45 -6.81 3.66 -10.52
N VAL A 46 -5.68 4.16 -10.06
CA VAL A 46 -5.21 5.50 -10.42
C VAL A 46 -3.77 5.39 -10.93
N TRP A 47 -3.30 6.44 -11.57
CA TRP A 47 -1.94 6.50 -12.08
C TRP A 47 -1.12 7.38 -11.14
N LEU A 48 -0.13 6.81 -10.50
CA LEU A 48 0.71 7.52 -9.54
C LEU A 48 1.97 8.02 -10.21
N ASN A 49 2.20 9.31 -10.17
CA ASN A 49 3.45 9.90 -10.62
C ASN A 49 4.42 9.70 -9.45
N LEU A 50 5.36 8.80 -9.62
CA LEU A 50 6.23 8.39 -8.53
C LEU A 50 7.03 9.51 -7.88
N PRO A 51 7.67 10.38 -8.63
CA PRO A 51 8.48 11.43 -7.99
C PRO A 51 7.69 12.39 -7.10
N SER A 52 6.44 12.68 -7.48
CA SER A 52 5.68 13.68 -6.75
C SER A 52 4.68 13.13 -5.74
N GLY A 53 4.34 11.86 -5.85
CA GLY A 53 3.31 11.30 -4.99
C GLY A 53 1.91 11.81 -5.34
N VAL A 54 1.74 12.33 -6.55
CA VAL A 54 0.45 12.81 -6.99
C VAL A 54 -0.14 11.79 -7.95
N TYR A 55 -1.39 11.42 -7.76
CA TYR A 55 -2.01 10.46 -8.66
C TYR A 55 -3.13 11.10 -9.47
N HIS A 56 -3.39 10.50 -10.63
CA HIS A 56 -4.35 11.01 -11.60
C HIS A 56 -5.40 9.94 -11.86
N PHE A 57 -6.64 10.38 -12.06
CA PHE A 57 -7.73 9.47 -12.34
C PHE A 57 -7.84 9.21 -13.83
N LYS A 58 -8.40 8.07 -14.19
CA LYS A 58 -8.58 7.71 -15.58
C LYS A 58 -9.42 8.81 -16.25
N GLY A 59 -9.02 9.21 -17.43
CA GLY A 59 -9.65 10.30 -18.13
C GLY A 59 -8.99 11.64 -17.93
N GLN A 60 -8.11 11.73 -16.96
CA GLN A 60 -7.38 12.99 -16.74
C GLN A 60 -6.14 13.02 -17.63
N ARG A 61 -5.64 14.22 -17.83
CA ARG A 61 -4.55 14.46 -18.78
C ARG A 61 -3.32 13.59 -18.55
N TRP A 62 -2.90 13.48 -17.33
CA TRP A 62 -1.65 12.79 -17.03
C TRP A 62 -1.80 11.31 -16.65
N TYR A 63 -3.00 10.77 -16.73
CA TYR A 63 -3.21 9.36 -16.44
C TYR A 63 -2.39 8.53 -17.44
N ALA A 64 -1.48 7.72 -16.93
CA ALA A 64 -0.60 6.88 -17.74
C ALA A 64 0.33 7.68 -18.65
N HIS A 65 0.48 8.97 -18.41
CA HIS A 65 1.27 9.83 -19.29
C HIS A 65 2.35 10.63 -18.58
N THR A 66 2.77 10.22 -17.41
CA THR A 66 3.91 10.88 -16.78
C THR A 66 5.15 10.05 -17.09
N LYS A 67 6.30 10.70 -17.01
CA LYS A 67 7.56 10.06 -17.33
C LYS A 67 7.85 8.86 -16.45
N SER A 68 7.47 8.93 -15.20
CA SER A 68 7.77 7.88 -14.25
C SER A 68 6.53 7.65 -13.42
N GLY A 69 5.90 6.53 -13.54
CA GLY A 69 4.67 6.27 -12.81
C GLY A 69 4.26 4.81 -12.82
N ALA A 70 3.16 4.53 -12.17
CA ALA A 70 2.65 3.17 -12.09
C ALA A 70 1.14 3.21 -11.83
N PHE A 71 0.46 2.12 -12.18
CA PHE A 71 -0.95 1.98 -11.84
C PHE A 71 -0.99 1.45 -10.41
N VAL A 72 -1.81 2.04 -9.59
CA VAL A 72 -1.91 1.65 -8.18
C VAL A 72 -3.38 1.69 -7.74
N CYS A 73 -3.67 1.04 -6.63
CA CYS A 73 -4.99 1.09 -6.06
C CYS A 73 -5.10 2.36 -5.22
N LYS A 74 -6.15 3.12 -5.43
CA LYS A 74 -6.32 4.41 -4.76
C LYS A 74 -6.20 4.31 -3.23
N ALA A 75 -6.86 3.34 -2.64
CA ALA A 75 -6.80 3.21 -1.18
C ALA A 75 -5.38 2.98 -0.68
N GLU A 76 -4.61 2.19 -1.39
CA GLU A 76 -3.23 1.95 -1.00
C GLU A 76 -2.41 3.22 -1.17
N ALA A 77 -2.64 3.96 -2.24
CA ALA A 77 -1.93 5.21 -2.48
C ALA A 77 -2.24 6.23 -1.38
N ASP A 78 -3.51 6.36 -1.02
CA ASP A 78 -3.90 7.27 0.04
C ASP A 78 -3.23 6.90 1.35
N GLN A 79 -3.19 5.61 1.68
CA GLN A 79 -2.57 5.17 2.92
C GLN A 79 -1.06 5.36 2.89
N ALA A 80 -0.46 5.36 1.72
CA ALA A 80 0.96 5.58 1.59
C ALA A 80 1.32 7.07 1.63
N GLY A 81 0.33 7.92 1.71
CA GLY A 81 0.57 9.36 1.78
C GLY A 81 0.52 10.08 0.44
N ASP A 82 0.13 9.38 -0.60
CA ASP A 82 0.01 10.01 -1.91
C ASP A 82 -1.32 10.76 -1.98
N ARG A 83 -1.46 11.63 -2.93
CA ARG A 83 -2.65 12.46 -3.03
C ARG A 83 -3.08 12.70 -4.45
N ALA A 84 -4.36 12.99 -4.61
CA ALA A 84 -4.90 13.27 -5.92
C ALA A 84 -4.44 14.63 -6.43
N THR A 85 -4.39 14.75 -7.75
CA THR A 85 -4.06 16.03 -8.34
C THR A 85 -5.15 17.04 -7.97
N LYS A 86 -4.77 18.27 -7.74
CA LYS A 86 -5.72 19.30 -7.29
C LYS A 86 -6.44 20.01 -8.42
N ASN A 87 -5.87 19.98 -9.61
CA ASN A 87 -6.44 20.73 -10.70
C ASN A 87 -7.13 19.87 -11.75
N GLY A 88 -7.46 18.64 -11.41
CA GLY A 88 -8.18 17.78 -12.32
C GLY A 88 -7.34 17.22 -13.47
N GLN A 89 -6.07 17.28 -13.36
CA GLN A 89 -5.20 16.79 -14.41
C GLN A 89 -4.58 15.45 -14.09
#